data_a8991538f95bd0d3b06810478d4c65dc
#
_entry.id   a8991538f95bd0d3b06810478d4c65dc
#
_cell.length_a   1.000
_cell.length_b   1.000
_cell.length_c   1.000
_cell.angle_alpha   90.00
_cell.angle_beta   90.00
_cell.angle_gamma   90.00
#
_symmetry.space_group_name_H-M   'P 1'
#
loop_
_entity.id
_entity.type
_entity.pdbx_description
1 polymer ?
#
loop_
_entity_poly.entity_id
_entity_poly.type
_entity_poly.pdbx_seq_one_letter_code
_entity_poly.pdbx_strand_id
1 'polypeptide(L)'
;MVPAMQWPDAAVIIPHYNDVVRLERCLAVLAASDLRGVDIVVVDNGSSQSLEGLRAAFPMVRFFIEPEKGAAAARNRGVRETVAPTLIFIDADCVAAPDWLDTARRLGPKADLIGGRVDVFDETPPPRSGAEAFEAVFAFQTKNYVVFQGFSVTANLVTRRDVFEDIGGFVNGVSEDRDWSMRAVAKGYRLIYEDDIVVSHPSRSDWVALRHKWNRMTRELFASNGSGLRDRLRWGLRALAMPLSVVAHLPKVLFSAKLNGWRERLRAATTLTRLRLLRMVWMLRQASGLMI
;
A
#
# COMPACT_ATOMS: atom_id res chain seq x y z
N MET A 1 -15.06 -6.42 42.31
CA MET A 1 -15.42 -5.62 41.12
C MET A 1 -14.76 -6.27 39.92
N VAL A 2 -15.52 -6.85 39.03
CA VAL A 2 -14.97 -7.34 37.73
C VAL A 2 -14.61 -6.07 36.95
N PRO A 3 -13.34 -5.92 36.48
CA PRO A 3 -12.98 -4.78 35.65
C PRO A 3 -13.94 -4.79 34.42
N ALA A 4 -14.54 -3.64 34.13
CA ALA A 4 -15.39 -3.50 32.96
C ALA A 4 -14.56 -3.92 31.74
N MET A 5 -15.09 -4.84 30.94
CA MET A 5 -14.45 -5.31 29.72
C MET A 5 -14.32 -4.10 28.79
N GLN A 6 -13.11 -3.54 28.71
CA GLN A 6 -12.85 -2.37 27.88
C GLN A 6 -12.69 -2.86 26.45
N TRP A 7 -13.71 -2.65 25.61
CA TRP A 7 -13.62 -2.94 24.18
C TRP A 7 -12.50 -2.14 23.53
N PRO A 8 -11.77 -2.70 22.56
CA PRO A 8 -10.74 -1.96 21.86
C PRO A 8 -11.34 -0.77 21.11
N ASP A 9 -10.66 0.37 21.18
CA ASP A 9 -11.03 1.59 20.46
C ASP A 9 -10.46 1.64 19.03
N ALA A 10 -9.39 0.89 18.78
CA ALA A 10 -8.76 0.75 17.48
C ALA A 10 -8.36 -0.70 17.17
N ALA A 11 -8.42 -1.07 15.89
CA ALA A 11 -7.91 -2.32 15.38
C ALA A 11 -6.84 -2.05 14.31
N VAL A 12 -5.65 -2.62 14.48
CA VAL A 12 -4.58 -2.62 13.47
C VAL A 12 -4.65 -3.92 12.68
N ILE A 13 -4.86 -3.81 11.37
CA ILE A 13 -5.07 -4.95 10.47
C ILE A 13 -3.87 -5.08 9.53
N ILE A 14 -3.19 -6.22 9.58
CA ILE A 14 -1.94 -6.49 8.87
C ILE A 14 -2.12 -7.73 7.98
N PRO A 15 -2.28 -7.58 6.66
CA PRO A 15 -2.26 -8.71 5.74
C PRO A 15 -0.82 -9.23 5.60
N HIS A 16 -0.63 -10.56 5.63
CA HIS A 16 0.69 -11.17 5.50
C HIS A 16 0.70 -12.27 4.42
N TYR A 17 1.80 -12.34 3.69
CA TYR A 17 2.08 -13.44 2.78
C TYR A 17 3.59 -13.62 2.57
N ASN A 18 4.17 -14.74 3.06
CA ASN A 18 5.56 -15.17 2.81
C ASN A 18 6.65 -14.10 3.09
N ASP A 19 6.49 -13.29 4.13
CA ASP A 19 7.45 -12.25 4.51
C ASP A 19 7.61 -12.12 6.03
N VAL A 20 8.01 -13.21 6.68
CA VAL A 20 8.11 -13.33 8.14
C VAL A 20 9.08 -12.30 8.72
N VAL A 21 10.21 -12.05 8.05
CA VAL A 21 11.26 -11.14 8.54
C VAL A 21 10.77 -9.70 8.61
N ARG A 22 10.05 -9.23 7.57
CA ARG A 22 9.51 -7.87 7.60
C ARG A 22 8.31 -7.75 8.52
N LEU A 23 7.45 -8.79 8.60
CA LEU A 23 6.37 -8.83 9.58
C LEU A 23 6.90 -8.75 11.01
N GLU A 24 7.98 -9.46 11.34
CA GLU A 24 8.62 -9.38 12.67
C GLU A 24 9.05 -7.95 13.01
N ARG A 25 9.69 -7.26 12.07
CA ARG A 25 10.09 -5.86 12.23
C ARG A 25 8.87 -4.93 12.40
N CYS A 26 7.82 -5.12 11.61
CA CYS A 26 6.56 -4.37 11.74
C CYS A 26 5.97 -4.55 13.14
N LEU A 27 5.84 -5.79 13.61
CA LEU A 27 5.29 -6.11 14.93
C LEU A 27 6.17 -5.61 16.07
N ALA A 28 7.49 -5.68 15.95
CA ALA A 28 8.41 -5.18 16.99
C ALA A 28 8.25 -3.67 17.21
N VAL A 29 8.07 -2.89 16.16
CA VAL A 29 7.80 -1.45 16.27
C VAL A 29 6.43 -1.18 16.88
N LEU A 30 5.39 -1.90 16.46
CA LEU A 30 4.05 -1.75 17.03
C LEU A 30 4.01 -2.15 18.51
N ALA A 31 4.74 -3.20 18.91
CA ALA A 31 4.81 -3.65 20.29
C ALA A 31 5.47 -2.62 21.23
N ALA A 32 6.24 -1.68 20.71
CA ALA A 32 6.84 -0.59 21.48
C ALA A 32 5.86 0.60 21.72
N SER A 33 4.68 0.59 21.09
CA SER A 33 3.64 1.62 21.24
C SER A 33 2.74 1.33 22.45
N ASP A 34 1.89 2.29 22.83
CA ASP A 34 0.82 2.05 23.82
C ASP A 34 -0.31 1.22 23.21
N LEU A 35 -0.35 -0.06 23.54
CA LEU A 35 -1.33 -1.01 23.03
C LEU A 35 -2.63 -1.11 23.86
N ARG A 36 -2.80 -0.29 24.89
CA ARG A 36 -4.04 -0.31 25.68
C ARG A 36 -5.24 0.08 24.82
N GLY A 37 -6.23 -0.79 24.76
CA GLY A 37 -7.40 -0.59 23.91
C GLY A 37 -7.13 -0.78 22.41
N VAL A 38 -6.03 -1.44 22.02
CA VAL A 38 -5.71 -1.73 20.64
C VAL A 38 -5.76 -3.23 20.38
N ASP A 39 -6.46 -3.63 19.34
CA ASP A 39 -6.50 -5.02 18.83
C ASP A 39 -5.60 -5.12 17.58
N ILE A 40 -4.51 -5.89 17.66
CA ILE A 40 -3.60 -6.11 16.53
C ILE A 40 -3.90 -7.47 15.92
N VAL A 41 -4.25 -7.47 14.65
CA VAL A 41 -4.61 -8.68 13.89
C VAL A 41 -3.71 -8.85 12.68
N VAL A 42 -2.99 -9.97 12.63
CA VAL A 42 -2.26 -10.44 11.46
C VAL A 42 -3.10 -11.49 10.75
N VAL A 43 -3.32 -11.30 9.46
CA VAL A 43 -4.04 -12.27 8.63
C VAL A 43 -3.10 -12.87 7.59
N ASP A 44 -2.72 -14.11 7.80
CA ASP A 44 -1.90 -14.88 6.88
C ASP A 44 -2.71 -15.37 5.68
N ASN A 45 -2.30 -15.00 4.49
CA ASN A 45 -2.99 -15.36 3.24
C ASN A 45 -2.42 -16.63 2.61
N GLY A 46 -2.18 -17.65 3.44
CA GLY A 46 -1.71 -18.98 3.03
C GLY A 46 -0.23 -18.99 2.67
N SER A 47 0.61 -18.47 3.57
CA SER A 47 2.05 -18.57 3.48
C SER A 47 2.54 -20.02 3.58
N SER A 48 3.70 -20.29 2.98
CA SER A 48 4.45 -21.54 3.19
C SER A 48 5.40 -21.45 4.40
N GLN A 49 5.66 -20.22 4.89
CA GLN A 49 6.49 -19.96 6.06
C GLN A 49 5.66 -20.10 7.35
N SER A 50 6.24 -20.72 8.39
CA SER A 50 5.58 -20.81 9.69
C SER A 50 5.61 -19.48 10.43
N LEU A 51 4.49 -19.14 11.08
CA LEU A 51 4.35 -17.97 11.95
C LEU A 51 4.41 -18.31 13.45
N GLU A 52 4.72 -19.55 13.82
CA GLU A 52 4.74 -19.98 15.23
C GLU A 52 5.72 -19.20 16.07
N GLY A 53 6.92 -18.90 15.53
CA GLY A 53 7.90 -18.06 16.21
C GLY A 53 7.36 -16.65 16.52
N LEU A 54 6.65 -16.05 15.59
CA LEU A 54 6.03 -14.73 15.79
C LEU A 54 4.85 -14.78 16.77
N ARG A 55 4.04 -15.84 16.76
CA ARG A 55 2.97 -16.06 17.76
C ARG A 55 3.51 -16.11 19.17
N ALA A 56 4.66 -16.79 19.36
CA ALA A 56 5.31 -16.87 20.65
C ALA A 56 5.96 -15.54 21.08
N ALA A 57 6.58 -14.83 20.14
CA ALA A 57 7.25 -13.55 20.40
C ALA A 57 6.28 -12.40 20.65
N PHE A 58 5.09 -12.42 20.03
CA PHE A 58 4.09 -11.34 20.10
C PHE A 58 2.73 -11.86 20.60
N PRO A 59 2.60 -12.29 21.88
CA PRO A 59 1.37 -12.89 22.44
C PRO A 59 0.18 -11.93 22.45
N MET A 60 0.41 -10.61 22.35
CA MET A 60 -0.64 -9.59 22.23
C MET A 60 -1.25 -9.50 20.84
N VAL A 61 -0.65 -10.15 19.84
CA VAL A 61 -1.12 -10.12 18.44
C VAL A 61 -1.97 -11.35 18.16
N ARG A 62 -3.12 -11.14 17.53
CA ARG A 62 -4.00 -12.24 17.09
C ARG A 62 -3.69 -12.60 15.64
N PHE A 63 -3.53 -13.89 15.36
CA PHE A 63 -3.16 -14.39 14.03
C PHE A 63 -4.27 -15.25 13.46
N PHE A 64 -4.70 -14.93 12.27
CA PHE A 64 -5.73 -15.67 11.52
C PHE A 64 -5.18 -16.13 10.17
N ILE A 65 -5.86 -17.10 9.56
CA ILE A 65 -5.57 -17.58 8.21
C ILE A 65 -6.75 -17.24 7.31
N GLU A 66 -6.46 -16.66 6.14
CA GLU A 66 -7.45 -16.44 5.09
C GLU A 66 -7.08 -17.30 3.86
N PRO A 67 -7.89 -18.34 3.56
CA PRO A 67 -7.61 -19.23 2.45
C PRO A 67 -7.87 -18.61 1.07
N GLU A 68 -8.78 -17.63 0.97
CA GLU A 68 -9.00 -16.90 -0.27
C GLU A 68 -7.80 -16.03 -0.59
N LYS A 69 -7.16 -16.26 -1.74
CA LYS A 69 -5.96 -15.52 -2.14
C LYS A 69 -6.27 -14.06 -2.46
N GLY A 70 -5.43 -13.19 -1.94
CA GLY A 70 -5.47 -11.74 -2.19
C GLY A 70 -5.40 -10.90 -0.92
N ALA A 71 -4.69 -9.78 -0.99
CA ALA A 71 -4.55 -8.85 0.12
C ALA A 71 -5.91 -8.27 0.57
N ALA A 72 -6.84 -8.09 -0.37
CA ALA A 72 -8.22 -7.67 -0.08
C ALA A 72 -8.95 -8.68 0.82
N ALA A 73 -8.88 -9.98 0.51
CA ALA A 73 -9.50 -11.03 1.32
C ALA A 73 -8.90 -11.05 2.74
N ALA A 74 -7.57 -10.97 2.85
CA ALA A 74 -6.89 -10.92 4.15
C ALA A 74 -7.31 -9.71 5.00
N ARG A 75 -7.36 -8.51 4.40
CA ARG A 75 -7.83 -7.31 5.11
C ARG A 75 -9.29 -7.40 5.53
N ASN A 76 -10.17 -7.89 4.65
CA ASN A 76 -11.58 -8.13 4.97
C ASN A 76 -11.74 -9.13 6.12
N ARG A 77 -10.93 -10.19 6.14
CA ARG A 77 -10.91 -11.13 7.26
C ARG A 77 -10.51 -10.43 8.56
N GLY A 78 -9.47 -9.62 8.55
CA GLY A 78 -9.04 -8.85 9.73
C GLY A 78 -10.14 -7.93 10.27
N VAL A 79 -10.89 -7.26 9.39
CA VAL A 79 -12.05 -6.45 9.81
C VAL A 79 -13.12 -7.30 10.50
N ARG A 80 -13.44 -8.49 9.96
CA ARG A 80 -14.45 -9.41 10.56
C ARG A 80 -14.03 -9.96 11.92
N GLU A 81 -12.72 -10.11 12.16
CA GLU A 81 -12.17 -10.64 13.41
C GLU A 81 -12.05 -9.58 14.53
N THR A 82 -12.35 -8.34 14.24
CA THR A 82 -12.24 -7.21 15.19
C THR A 82 -13.59 -6.53 15.39
N VAL A 83 -13.73 -5.77 16.49
CA VAL A 83 -14.95 -5.02 16.81
C VAL A 83 -14.70 -3.53 17.05
N ALA A 84 -13.44 -3.10 17.01
CA ALA A 84 -13.06 -1.72 17.29
C ALA A 84 -13.71 -0.73 16.30
N PRO A 85 -14.14 0.45 16.77
CA PRO A 85 -14.77 1.46 15.92
C PRO A 85 -13.80 2.13 14.93
N THR A 86 -12.50 2.14 15.24
CA THR A 86 -11.45 2.66 14.34
C THR A 86 -10.67 1.50 13.72
N LEU A 87 -10.60 1.46 12.41
CA LEU A 87 -9.82 0.49 11.63
C LEU A 87 -8.57 1.17 11.08
N ILE A 88 -7.41 0.56 11.32
CA ILE A 88 -6.11 1.05 10.88
C ILE A 88 -5.44 -0.05 10.07
N PHE A 89 -5.14 0.22 8.80
CA PHE A 89 -4.47 -0.72 7.90
C PHE A 89 -3.02 -0.34 7.73
N ILE A 90 -2.14 -1.33 7.85
CA ILE A 90 -0.70 -1.24 7.59
C ILE A 90 -0.24 -2.51 6.89
N ASP A 91 0.68 -2.41 5.94
CA ASP A 91 1.25 -3.59 5.28
C ASP A 91 2.33 -4.24 6.17
N ALA A 92 2.48 -5.57 6.05
CA ALA A 92 3.42 -6.36 6.87
C ALA A 92 4.89 -5.98 6.68
N ASP A 93 5.24 -5.33 5.57
CA ASP A 93 6.58 -4.85 5.25
C ASP A 93 6.82 -3.39 5.65
N CYS A 94 5.82 -2.72 6.21
CA CYS A 94 5.93 -1.34 6.67
C CYS A 94 6.50 -1.23 8.09
N VAL A 95 7.17 -0.11 8.34
CA VAL A 95 7.69 0.30 9.64
C VAL A 95 6.98 1.57 10.06
N ALA A 96 6.19 1.51 11.13
CA ALA A 96 5.47 2.66 11.67
C ALA A 96 6.41 3.65 12.35
N ALA A 97 6.13 4.96 12.28
CA ALA A 97 6.78 5.96 13.11
C ALA A 97 6.41 5.74 14.60
N PRO A 98 7.24 6.18 15.56
CA PRO A 98 6.99 5.92 16.98
C PRO A 98 5.64 6.42 17.50
N ASP A 99 5.12 7.51 16.96
CA ASP A 99 3.86 8.14 17.32
C ASP A 99 2.68 7.80 16.36
N TRP A 100 2.93 6.90 15.40
CA TRP A 100 1.96 6.54 14.36
C TRP A 100 0.64 6.05 14.93
N LEU A 101 0.69 5.10 15.86
CA LEU A 101 -0.51 4.47 16.44
C LEU A 101 -1.32 5.49 17.25
N ASP A 102 -0.66 6.27 18.08
CA ASP A 102 -1.32 7.30 18.91
C ASP A 102 -1.96 8.39 18.05
N THR A 103 -1.26 8.81 17.00
CA THR A 103 -1.79 9.81 16.05
C THR A 103 -2.98 9.25 15.28
N ALA A 104 -2.91 8.00 14.80
CA ALA A 104 -4.01 7.35 14.09
C ALA A 104 -5.24 7.18 14.98
N ARG A 105 -5.08 6.76 16.25
CA ARG A 105 -6.16 6.65 17.23
C ARG A 105 -6.81 7.99 17.55
N ARG A 106 -6.01 9.03 17.71
CA ARG A 106 -6.48 10.39 18.03
C ARG A 106 -7.27 11.02 16.89
N LEU A 107 -6.88 10.75 15.65
CA LEU A 107 -7.48 11.36 14.45
C LEU A 107 -8.56 10.49 13.80
N GLY A 108 -8.46 9.16 13.89
CA GLY A 108 -9.40 8.23 13.26
C GLY A 108 -10.87 8.52 13.53
N PRO A 109 -11.30 8.77 14.77
CA PRO A 109 -12.71 9.11 15.07
C PRO A 109 -13.19 10.45 14.48
N LYS A 110 -12.28 11.33 14.03
CA LYS A 110 -12.58 12.69 13.58
C LYS A 110 -12.74 12.81 12.06
N ALA A 111 -12.47 11.75 11.33
CA ALA A 111 -12.56 11.74 9.87
C ALA A 111 -13.19 10.43 9.37
N ASP A 112 -13.73 10.46 8.16
CA ASP A 112 -14.29 9.25 7.55
C ASP A 112 -13.18 8.33 7.07
N LEU A 113 -12.24 8.88 6.27
CA LEU A 113 -11.05 8.21 5.78
C LEU A 113 -9.83 9.11 5.93
N ILE A 114 -8.71 8.55 6.38
CA ILE A 114 -7.43 9.26 6.45
C ILE A 114 -6.38 8.44 5.69
N GLY A 115 -5.78 9.06 4.66
CA GLY A 115 -4.56 8.53 4.03
C GLY A 115 -3.34 9.16 4.68
N GLY A 116 -2.49 8.34 5.31
CA GLY A 116 -1.25 8.80 5.93
C GLY A 116 -0.08 8.90 4.94
N ARG A 117 1.02 9.50 5.42
CA ARG A 117 2.28 9.57 4.68
C ARG A 117 2.94 8.19 4.62
N VAL A 118 3.43 7.83 3.44
CA VAL A 118 4.27 6.65 3.24
C VAL A 118 5.62 7.10 2.70
N ASP A 119 6.64 7.01 3.54
CA ASP A 119 8.02 7.23 3.16
C ASP A 119 8.63 5.94 2.59
N VAL A 120 9.77 6.05 1.91
CA VAL A 120 10.48 4.90 1.34
C VAL A 120 11.88 4.82 1.95
N PHE A 121 12.28 3.62 2.38
CA PHE A 121 13.64 3.33 2.82
C PHE A 121 14.25 2.17 2.05
N ASP A 122 15.57 2.11 2.03
CA ASP A 122 16.30 1.05 1.36
C ASP A 122 16.79 0.01 2.38
N GLU A 123 16.66 -1.28 2.05
CA GLU A 123 17.15 -2.38 2.89
C GLU A 123 18.58 -2.79 2.51
N THR A 124 19.11 -2.27 1.40
CA THR A 124 20.46 -2.53 0.95
C THR A 124 21.38 -1.35 1.27
N PRO A 125 22.69 -1.60 1.48
CA PRO A 125 23.63 -0.51 1.70
C PRO A 125 23.82 0.32 0.42
N PRO A 126 24.16 1.63 0.55
CA PRO A 126 24.47 2.47 -0.59
C PRO A 126 25.70 1.96 -1.39
N PRO A 127 25.80 2.29 -2.69
CA PRO A 127 24.91 3.17 -3.43
C PRO A 127 23.68 2.45 -3.98
N ARG A 128 22.53 3.16 -4.01
CA ARG A 128 21.26 2.64 -4.51
C ARG A 128 21.36 1.93 -5.85
N SER A 129 20.63 0.83 -5.99
CA SER A 129 20.32 0.21 -7.28
C SER A 129 19.47 1.17 -8.15
N GLY A 130 19.25 0.81 -9.42
CA GLY A 130 18.34 1.56 -10.28
C GLY A 130 16.89 1.51 -9.82
N ALA A 131 16.45 0.40 -9.22
CA ALA A 131 15.11 0.23 -8.70
C ALA A 131 14.88 1.10 -7.44
N GLU A 132 15.78 1.05 -6.48
CA GLU A 132 15.75 1.89 -5.28
C GLU A 132 15.79 3.37 -5.61
N ALA A 133 16.70 3.80 -6.48
CA ALA A 133 16.81 5.19 -6.91
C ALA A 133 15.53 5.67 -7.64
N PHE A 134 14.89 4.80 -8.42
CA PHE A 134 13.60 5.09 -9.05
C PHE A 134 12.49 5.20 -8.01
N GLU A 135 12.38 4.25 -7.08
CA GLU A 135 11.33 4.27 -6.05
C GLU A 135 11.51 5.41 -5.05
N ALA A 136 12.74 5.81 -4.71
CA ALA A 136 12.99 6.99 -3.89
C ALA A 136 12.34 8.26 -4.46
N VAL A 137 12.22 8.37 -5.79
CA VAL A 137 11.61 9.55 -6.45
C VAL A 137 10.12 9.36 -6.72
N PHE A 138 9.69 8.15 -7.08
CA PHE A 138 8.36 7.93 -7.67
C PHE A 138 7.39 7.08 -6.84
N ALA A 139 7.88 6.33 -5.83
CA ALA A 139 6.99 5.52 -5.01
C ALA A 139 6.19 6.40 -4.03
N PHE A 140 4.98 5.95 -3.73
CA PHE A 140 4.12 6.49 -2.67
C PHE A 140 3.97 8.03 -2.66
N GLN A 141 3.36 8.57 -3.68
CA GLN A 141 2.95 9.98 -3.72
C GLN A 141 1.60 10.16 -2.98
N THR A 142 1.51 9.72 -1.72
CA THR A 142 0.24 9.56 -0.99
C THR A 142 -0.55 10.87 -0.88
N LYS A 143 0.11 12.00 -0.60
CA LYS A 143 -0.54 13.31 -0.62
C LYS A 143 -1.21 13.61 -1.97
N ASN A 144 -0.52 13.31 -3.06
CA ASN A 144 -1.06 13.50 -4.41
C ASN A 144 -2.23 12.55 -4.71
N TYR A 145 -2.14 11.28 -4.24
CA TYR A 145 -3.24 10.31 -4.39
C TYR A 145 -4.49 10.78 -3.68
N VAL A 146 -4.37 11.23 -2.43
CA VAL A 146 -5.50 11.69 -1.62
C VAL A 146 -6.08 13.00 -2.16
N VAL A 147 -5.24 14.03 -2.34
CA VAL A 147 -5.71 15.39 -2.63
C VAL A 147 -6.22 15.55 -4.07
N PHE A 148 -5.56 14.88 -5.04
CA PHE A 148 -5.87 15.12 -6.46
C PHE A 148 -6.50 13.91 -7.17
N GLN A 149 -6.38 12.69 -6.61
CA GLN A 149 -6.87 11.49 -7.26
C GLN A 149 -8.01 10.79 -6.49
N GLY A 150 -8.32 11.23 -5.27
CA GLY A 150 -9.44 10.74 -4.48
C GLY A 150 -9.27 9.32 -3.94
N PHE A 151 -8.03 8.85 -3.71
CA PHE A 151 -7.79 7.54 -3.10
C PHE A 151 -6.57 7.54 -2.17
N SER A 152 -6.53 6.59 -1.24
CA SER A 152 -5.37 6.30 -0.40
C SER A 152 -4.90 4.86 -0.61
N VAL A 153 -3.69 4.55 -0.12
CA VAL A 153 -3.13 3.20 -0.11
C VAL A 153 -3.36 2.55 1.25
N THR A 154 -3.69 1.26 1.26
CA THR A 154 -3.92 0.49 2.50
C THR A 154 -2.66 0.24 3.32
N ALA A 155 -1.49 0.53 2.78
CA ALA A 155 -0.24 0.54 3.54
C ALA A 155 -0.25 1.57 4.70
N ASN A 156 -1.13 2.60 4.64
CA ASN A 156 -1.32 3.59 5.71
C ASN A 156 -2.70 4.25 5.58
N LEU A 157 -3.74 3.50 5.90
CA LEU A 157 -5.14 3.94 5.81
C LEU A 157 -5.81 3.82 7.19
N VAL A 158 -6.47 4.87 7.62
CA VAL A 158 -7.35 4.87 8.81
C VAL A 158 -8.76 5.17 8.37
N THR A 159 -9.74 4.43 8.90
CA THR A 159 -11.16 4.68 8.65
C THR A 159 -12.02 4.25 9.84
N ARG A 160 -13.22 4.79 9.93
CA ARG A 160 -14.20 4.29 10.89
C ARG A 160 -14.84 2.99 10.39
N ARG A 161 -15.18 2.12 11.32
CA ARG A 161 -15.84 0.84 11.02
C ARG A 161 -17.19 1.03 10.32
N ASP A 162 -18.04 1.94 10.81
CA ASP A 162 -19.34 2.22 10.22
C ASP A 162 -19.22 2.65 8.75
N VAL A 163 -18.21 3.43 8.41
CA VAL A 163 -17.88 3.80 7.03
C VAL A 163 -17.46 2.58 6.21
N PHE A 164 -16.57 1.74 6.76
CA PHE A 164 -16.12 0.53 6.07
C PHE A 164 -17.27 -0.44 5.78
N GLU A 165 -18.16 -0.64 6.74
CA GLU A 165 -19.31 -1.52 6.62
C GLU A 165 -20.34 -0.98 5.63
N ASP A 166 -20.58 0.32 5.62
CA ASP A 166 -21.51 0.98 4.68
C ASP A 166 -21.02 0.92 3.21
N ILE A 167 -19.70 1.03 2.97
CA ILE A 167 -19.11 0.93 1.63
C ILE A 167 -19.01 -0.52 1.18
N GLY A 168 -18.89 -1.46 2.11
CA GLY A 168 -18.54 -2.85 1.88
C GLY A 168 -17.02 -3.06 1.80
N GLY A 169 -16.61 -4.32 1.81
CA GLY A 169 -15.20 -4.73 1.85
C GLY A 169 -14.39 -4.36 0.60
N PHE A 170 -13.09 -4.62 0.70
CA PHE A 170 -12.17 -4.58 -0.44
C PHE A 170 -12.48 -5.67 -1.46
N VAL A 171 -12.23 -5.42 -2.74
CA VAL A 171 -12.48 -6.34 -3.85
C VAL A 171 -11.16 -6.90 -4.38
N ASN A 172 -11.05 -8.23 -4.50
CA ASN A 172 -9.90 -8.89 -5.12
C ASN A 172 -9.87 -8.66 -6.65
N GLY A 173 -8.66 -8.71 -7.23
CA GLY A 173 -8.46 -8.65 -8.69
C GLY A 173 -8.44 -7.26 -9.31
N VAL A 174 -8.62 -6.23 -8.50
CA VAL A 174 -8.46 -4.82 -8.86
C VAL A 174 -7.42 -4.17 -7.95
N SER A 175 -7.12 -2.90 -8.17
CA SER A 175 -6.36 -2.10 -7.18
C SER A 175 -7.29 -1.82 -6.01
N GLU A 176 -7.29 -2.71 -5.01
CA GLU A 176 -8.30 -2.79 -3.96
C GLU A 176 -8.40 -1.53 -3.11
N ASP A 177 -7.26 -0.90 -2.85
CA ASP A 177 -7.15 0.35 -2.09
C ASP A 177 -7.77 1.53 -2.86
N ARG A 178 -7.48 1.61 -4.16
CA ARG A 178 -8.04 2.64 -5.03
C ARG A 178 -9.53 2.44 -5.26
N ASP A 179 -9.97 1.21 -5.57
CA ASP A 179 -11.38 0.88 -5.77
C ASP A 179 -12.20 1.25 -4.55
N TRP A 180 -11.76 0.79 -3.36
CA TRP A 180 -12.48 1.01 -2.12
C TRP A 180 -12.56 2.50 -1.76
N SER A 181 -11.42 3.22 -1.85
CA SER A 181 -11.40 4.66 -1.57
C SER A 181 -12.31 5.44 -2.53
N MET A 182 -12.31 5.09 -3.81
CA MET A 182 -13.15 5.76 -4.81
C MET A 182 -14.64 5.49 -4.59
N ARG A 183 -15.03 4.27 -4.16
CA ARG A 183 -16.41 3.96 -3.76
C ARG A 183 -16.83 4.79 -2.55
N ALA A 184 -15.94 4.96 -1.57
CA ALA A 184 -16.18 5.79 -0.41
C ALA A 184 -16.43 7.26 -0.79
N VAL A 185 -15.52 7.84 -1.58
CA VAL A 185 -15.63 9.24 -2.05
C VAL A 185 -16.88 9.44 -2.92
N ALA A 186 -17.20 8.48 -3.80
CA ALA A 186 -18.41 8.54 -4.63
C ALA A 186 -19.70 8.48 -3.80
N LYS A 187 -19.66 7.86 -2.62
CA LYS A 187 -20.79 7.80 -1.67
C LYS A 187 -20.89 9.04 -0.77
N GLY A 188 -19.93 9.97 -0.87
CA GLY A 188 -19.93 11.24 -0.17
C GLY A 188 -19.05 11.30 1.08
N TYR A 189 -18.31 10.22 1.39
CA TYR A 189 -17.36 10.22 2.50
C TYR A 189 -16.13 11.07 2.21
N ARG A 190 -15.62 11.75 3.23
CA ARG A 190 -14.50 12.65 3.12
C ARG A 190 -13.17 11.92 3.35
N LEU A 191 -12.34 11.85 2.32
CA LEU A 191 -10.97 11.41 2.39
C LEU A 191 -10.04 12.60 2.64
N ILE A 192 -9.24 12.54 3.69
CA ILE A 192 -8.23 13.56 4.03
C ILE A 192 -6.82 12.96 4.02
N TYR A 193 -5.83 13.81 3.77
CA TYR A 193 -4.42 13.46 3.93
C TYR A 193 -3.90 13.95 5.27
N GLU A 194 -3.14 13.09 5.98
CA GLU A 194 -2.52 13.46 7.25
C GLU A 194 -1.02 13.15 7.20
N ASP A 195 -0.22 14.22 7.31
CA ASP A 195 1.25 14.13 7.18
C ASP A 195 1.92 13.54 8.42
N ASP A 196 1.26 13.61 9.58
CA ASP A 196 1.77 13.13 10.87
C ASP A 196 1.53 11.63 11.08
N ILE A 197 0.64 10.99 10.31
CA ILE A 197 0.47 9.53 10.31
C ILE A 197 1.49 8.93 9.35
N VAL A 198 2.65 8.50 9.85
CA VAL A 198 3.80 8.12 9.01
C VAL A 198 4.12 6.65 9.12
N VAL A 199 4.25 5.99 7.97
CA VAL A 199 4.92 4.68 7.85
C VAL A 199 6.04 4.75 6.83
N SER A 200 7.04 3.89 6.97
CA SER A 200 8.09 3.69 5.99
C SER A 200 7.95 2.33 5.35
N HIS A 201 8.00 2.28 4.02
CA HIS A 201 7.87 1.05 3.23
C HIS A 201 9.21 0.75 2.52
N PRO A 202 9.68 -0.50 2.48
CA PRO A 202 10.93 -0.84 1.81
C PRO A 202 10.83 -0.62 0.29
N SER A 203 11.88 -0.03 -0.29
CA SER A 203 12.02 0.04 -1.75
C SER A 203 12.30 -1.35 -2.33
N ARG A 204 12.01 -1.56 -3.61
CA ARG A 204 12.41 -2.78 -4.33
C ARG A 204 13.89 -2.67 -4.64
N SER A 205 14.67 -3.63 -4.14
CA SER A 205 16.14 -3.61 -4.25
C SER A 205 16.65 -3.84 -5.67
N ASP A 206 15.85 -4.49 -6.54
CA ASP A 206 16.27 -4.87 -7.87
C ASP A 206 15.22 -4.70 -8.97
N TRP A 207 15.66 -4.87 -10.21
CA TRP A 207 14.79 -4.76 -11.39
C TRP A 207 13.70 -5.82 -11.46
N VAL A 208 13.96 -7.04 -10.98
CA VAL A 208 13.01 -8.16 -11.07
C VAL A 208 11.80 -7.86 -10.18
N ALA A 209 12.03 -7.49 -8.93
CA ALA A 209 11.00 -7.11 -7.98
C ALA A 209 10.20 -5.88 -8.47
N LEU A 210 10.90 -4.84 -8.98
CA LEU A 210 10.25 -3.66 -9.53
C LEU A 210 9.39 -4.01 -10.75
N ARG A 211 9.88 -4.84 -11.67
CA ARG A 211 9.13 -5.31 -12.85
C ARG A 211 7.88 -6.09 -12.44
N HIS A 212 7.97 -6.98 -11.46
CA HIS A 212 6.81 -7.73 -10.95
C HIS A 212 5.74 -6.80 -10.38
N LYS A 213 6.12 -5.84 -9.53
CA LYS A 213 5.22 -4.82 -9.01
C LYS A 213 4.47 -4.09 -10.14
N TRP A 214 5.21 -3.58 -11.13
CA TRP A 214 4.60 -2.79 -12.20
C TRP A 214 3.80 -3.63 -13.20
N ASN A 215 4.13 -4.90 -13.39
CA ASN A 215 3.31 -5.83 -14.16
C ASN A 215 1.95 -6.03 -13.49
N ARG A 216 1.94 -6.34 -12.18
CA ARG A 216 0.71 -6.47 -11.39
C ARG A 216 -0.13 -5.18 -11.48
N MET A 217 0.45 -4.03 -11.15
CA MET A 217 -0.26 -2.74 -11.23
C MET A 217 -0.82 -2.44 -12.63
N THR A 218 -0.10 -2.81 -13.70
CA THR A 218 -0.57 -2.59 -15.07
C THR A 218 -1.77 -3.49 -15.39
N ARG A 219 -1.80 -4.74 -14.88
CA ARG A 219 -2.95 -5.65 -15.00
C ARG A 219 -4.17 -5.12 -14.26
N GLU A 220 -3.99 -4.74 -12.99
CA GLU A 220 -5.06 -4.20 -12.13
C GLU A 220 -5.67 -2.92 -12.71
N LEU A 221 -4.83 -2.00 -13.19
CA LEU A 221 -5.29 -0.78 -13.85
C LEU A 221 -6.05 -1.06 -15.17
N PHE A 222 -5.64 -2.09 -15.91
CA PHE A 222 -6.36 -2.50 -17.12
C PHE A 222 -7.71 -3.12 -16.77
N ALA A 223 -7.78 -3.96 -15.74
CA ALA A 223 -9.03 -4.55 -15.26
C ALA A 223 -10.06 -3.47 -14.86
N SER A 224 -9.59 -2.36 -14.30
CA SER A 224 -10.42 -1.21 -13.93
C SER A 224 -10.76 -0.25 -15.09
N ASN A 225 -10.17 -0.45 -16.30
CA ASN A 225 -10.32 0.49 -17.42
C ASN A 225 -11.60 0.27 -18.23
N GLY A 226 -12.30 -0.85 -18.04
CA GLY A 226 -13.40 -1.29 -18.89
C GLY A 226 -12.95 -2.22 -20.03
N SER A 227 -13.90 -2.99 -20.59
CA SER A 227 -13.63 -4.03 -21.57
C SER A 227 -14.01 -3.65 -23.01
N GLY A 228 -14.64 -2.49 -23.21
CA GLY A 228 -15.14 -2.02 -24.49
C GLY A 228 -14.03 -1.62 -25.46
N LEU A 229 -14.36 -1.60 -26.77
CA LEU A 229 -13.41 -1.20 -27.82
C LEU A 229 -12.85 0.21 -27.56
N ARG A 230 -13.70 1.14 -27.15
CA ARG A 230 -13.28 2.51 -26.81
C ARG A 230 -12.28 2.55 -25.66
N ASP A 231 -12.48 1.72 -24.63
CA ASP A 231 -11.59 1.64 -23.47
C ASP A 231 -10.24 1.06 -23.86
N ARG A 232 -10.23 0.04 -24.71
CA ARG A 232 -9.02 -0.56 -25.29
C ARG A 232 -8.26 0.43 -26.16
N LEU A 233 -8.93 1.20 -26.99
CA LEU A 233 -8.30 2.25 -27.82
C LEU A 233 -7.68 3.34 -26.93
N ARG A 234 -8.40 3.82 -25.92
CA ARG A 234 -7.85 4.79 -24.93
C ARG A 234 -6.63 4.23 -24.21
N TRP A 235 -6.66 2.95 -23.87
CA TRP A 235 -5.52 2.28 -23.23
C TRP A 235 -4.31 2.22 -24.16
N GLY A 236 -4.53 1.89 -25.44
CA GLY A 236 -3.50 1.90 -26.47
C GLY A 236 -2.89 3.29 -26.72
N LEU A 237 -3.72 4.35 -26.77
CA LEU A 237 -3.23 5.72 -26.87
C LEU A 237 -2.39 6.14 -25.66
N ARG A 238 -2.82 5.75 -24.44
CA ARG A 238 -2.01 5.96 -23.22
C ARG A 238 -0.68 5.21 -23.28
N ALA A 239 -0.66 4.01 -23.88
CA ALA A 239 0.57 3.26 -24.08
C ALA A 239 1.57 4.03 -24.96
N LEU A 240 1.11 4.59 -26.08
CA LEU A 240 1.94 5.38 -26.99
C LEU A 240 2.46 6.69 -26.35
N ALA A 241 1.78 7.20 -25.33
CA ALA A 241 2.23 8.36 -24.57
C ALA A 241 3.32 8.02 -23.52
N MET A 242 3.59 6.74 -23.22
CA MET A 242 4.58 6.34 -22.22
C MET A 242 5.99 6.89 -22.49
N PRO A 243 6.56 6.85 -23.71
CA PRO A 243 7.87 7.43 -23.99
C PRO A 243 7.91 8.95 -23.73
N LEU A 244 6.86 9.68 -24.08
CA LEU A 244 6.77 11.12 -23.81
C LEU A 244 6.77 11.41 -22.31
N SER A 245 6.19 10.52 -21.52
CA SER A 245 6.19 10.65 -20.06
C SER A 245 7.60 10.53 -19.44
N VAL A 246 8.57 9.93 -20.14
CA VAL A 246 9.98 9.92 -19.70
C VAL A 246 10.52 11.35 -19.67
N VAL A 247 10.35 12.06 -20.78
CA VAL A 247 10.81 13.46 -20.90
C VAL A 247 10.16 14.35 -19.84
N ALA A 248 8.84 14.21 -19.66
CA ALA A 248 8.08 14.97 -18.66
C ALA A 248 8.51 14.71 -17.20
N HIS A 249 9.00 13.49 -16.90
CA HIS A 249 9.40 13.12 -15.53
C HIS A 249 10.91 13.17 -15.29
N LEU A 250 11.72 13.31 -16.33
CA LEU A 250 13.17 13.40 -16.20
C LEU A 250 13.63 14.55 -15.26
N PRO A 251 13.03 15.76 -15.29
CA PRO A 251 13.37 16.83 -14.34
C PRO A 251 13.19 16.40 -12.87
N LYS A 252 12.15 15.62 -12.54
CA LYS A 252 11.94 15.09 -11.18
C LYS A 252 13.10 14.23 -10.70
N VAL A 253 13.73 13.47 -11.62
CA VAL A 253 14.89 12.64 -11.30
C VAL A 253 16.14 13.52 -11.15
N LEU A 254 16.37 14.42 -12.10
CA LEU A 254 17.60 15.24 -12.15
C LEU A 254 17.70 16.20 -10.96
N PHE A 255 16.59 16.77 -10.52
CA PHE A 255 16.54 17.75 -9.43
C PHE A 255 16.05 17.17 -8.10
N SER A 256 15.92 15.83 -7.99
CA SER A 256 15.50 15.20 -6.74
C SER A 256 16.53 15.39 -5.63
N ALA A 257 16.10 15.93 -4.50
CA ALA A 257 16.90 15.96 -3.28
C ALA A 257 17.08 14.60 -2.61
N LYS A 258 16.28 13.59 -3.01
CA LYS A 258 16.33 12.23 -2.48
C LYS A 258 17.45 11.37 -3.08
N LEU A 259 18.11 11.84 -4.14
CA LEU A 259 19.15 11.10 -4.84
C LEU A 259 20.54 11.67 -4.58
N ASN A 260 21.49 10.79 -4.29
CA ASN A 260 22.88 11.14 -3.98
C ASN A 260 23.76 11.07 -5.24
N GLY A 261 24.22 12.23 -5.69
CA GLY A 261 25.14 12.35 -6.83
C GLY A 261 24.53 11.97 -8.19
N TRP A 262 25.35 12.12 -9.24
CA TRP A 262 24.91 11.92 -10.63
C TRP A 262 24.68 10.43 -10.99
N ARG A 263 25.39 9.51 -10.31
CA ARG A 263 25.29 8.07 -10.57
C ARG A 263 23.90 7.53 -10.22
N GLU A 264 23.35 7.91 -9.07
CA GLU A 264 22.00 7.51 -8.69
C GLU A 264 20.94 8.14 -9.62
N ARG A 265 21.14 9.40 -10.03
CA ARG A 265 20.26 10.08 -10.99
C ARG A 265 20.27 9.37 -12.35
N LEU A 266 21.43 8.96 -12.84
CA LEU A 266 21.52 8.19 -14.08
C LEU A 266 20.82 6.84 -13.96
N ARG A 267 21.05 6.09 -12.86
CA ARG A 267 20.38 4.82 -12.61
C ARG A 267 18.84 4.99 -12.55
N ALA A 268 18.35 5.99 -11.84
CA ALA A 268 16.92 6.29 -11.76
C ALA A 268 16.33 6.67 -13.14
N ALA A 269 17.01 7.49 -13.93
CA ALA A 269 16.59 7.89 -15.27
C ALA A 269 16.56 6.69 -16.24
N THR A 270 17.58 5.84 -16.19
CA THR A 270 17.63 4.60 -17.00
C THR A 270 16.48 3.66 -16.60
N THR A 271 16.22 3.49 -15.30
CA THR A 271 15.13 2.64 -14.80
C THR A 271 13.77 3.23 -15.19
N LEU A 272 13.57 4.53 -15.08
CA LEU A 272 12.37 5.23 -15.55
C LEU A 272 12.12 4.93 -17.03
N THR A 273 13.12 5.12 -17.87
CA THR A 273 13.01 4.88 -19.32
C THR A 273 12.68 3.42 -19.63
N ARG A 274 13.45 2.49 -19.06
CA ARG A 274 13.24 1.04 -19.24
C ARG A 274 11.84 0.61 -18.81
N LEU A 275 11.36 1.11 -17.68
CA LEU A 275 10.04 0.79 -17.17
C LEU A 275 8.92 1.36 -18.04
N ARG A 276 9.06 2.60 -18.53
CA ARG A 276 8.04 3.24 -19.38
C ARG A 276 7.94 2.52 -20.73
N LEU A 277 9.05 2.13 -21.34
CA LEU A 277 9.05 1.35 -22.58
C LEU A 277 8.43 -0.04 -22.37
N LEU A 278 8.78 -0.72 -21.28
CA LEU A 278 8.22 -2.03 -20.97
C LEU A 278 6.70 -1.94 -20.72
N ARG A 279 6.25 -0.94 -19.97
CA ARG A 279 4.81 -0.71 -19.77
C ARG A 279 4.07 -0.37 -21.06
N MET A 280 4.68 0.40 -21.97
CA MET A 280 4.12 0.63 -23.31
C MET A 280 3.84 -0.71 -24.00
N VAL A 281 4.80 -1.62 -24.04
CA VAL A 281 4.64 -2.94 -24.66
C VAL A 281 3.52 -3.73 -23.97
N TRP A 282 3.48 -3.79 -22.66
CA TRP A 282 2.42 -4.48 -21.93
C TRP A 282 1.04 -3.90 -22.23
N MET A 283 0.90 -2.59 -22.19
CA MET A 283 -0.36 -1.91 -22.44
C MET A 283 -0.84 -2.09 -23.88
N LEU A 284 0.06 -2.10 -24.88
CA LEU A 284 -0.28 -2.40 -26.28
C LEU A 284 -0.76 -3.85 -26.44
N ARG A 285 -0.08 -4.82 -25.79
CA ARG A 285 -0.54 -6.22 -25.78
C ARG A 285 -1.94 -6.35 -25.20
N GLN A 286 -2.20 -5.72 -24.05
CA GLN A 286 -3.55 -5.71 -23.45
C GLN A 286 -4.59 -5.06 -24.36
N ALA A 287 -4.26 -3.92 -24.99
CA ALA A 287 -5.15 -3.28 -25.96
C ALA A 287 -5.51 -4.19 -27.13
N SER A 288 -4.56 -5.02 -27.59
CA SER A 288 -4.76 -6.02 -28.64
C SER A 288 -5.41 -7.33 -28.16
N GLY A 289 -5.75 -7.47 -26.87
CA GLY A 289 -6.36 -8.68 -26.32
C GLY A 289 -5.37 -9.78 -25.91
N LEU A 290 -4.08 -9.47 -25.89
CA LEU A 290 -3.04 -10.41 -25.46
C LEU A 290 -2.77 -10.27 -23.95
N MET A 291 -2.48 -11.38 -23.28
CA MET A 291 -2.04 -11.38 -21.86
C MET A 291 -0.59 -10.87 -21.71
N ILE A 292 -0.30 -10.34 -20.52
CA ILE A 292 1.05 -9.86 -20.12
C ILE A 292 1.51 -10.56 -18.85
#